data_69a73c7ee3e6c33799e1ac66372876ff
#
_entry.id   69a73c7ee3e6c33799e1ac66372876ff
#
_cell.length_a   1.000
_cell.length_b   1.000
_cell.length_c   1.000
_cell.angle_alpha   90.00
_cell.angle_beta   90.00
_cell.angle_gamma   90.00
#
_symmetry.space_group_name_H-M   'P 1'
#
loop_
_entity.id
_entity.type
_entity.pdbx_description
1 polymer ?
#
loop_
_entity_poly.entity_id
_entity_poly.type
_entity_poly.pdbx_seq_one_letter_code
_entity_poly.pdbx_strand_id
1 'polypeptide(L)'
;KSYWLCINRNLMRHMEFVYLFLMRMYNENERQPYEVQSFVNQWTLKELERQFNSGLFERLALSKNKEGILELAKKGQIIAKAQDVLKEPLILEFLGLEEKIEYSENELESAIINQIEKFILELGKGFFFGGRQVRFTFDEEHYRVDLVFYNRILQCFVLLDLKIGKLTHQDLGQMQMYVNYYDRFEKSENENPTIGIILCKDKNKSLVEITLPKNNNQIFTSKYQTVLPSKEDFQKLLNSQLPE
;
A
#
# COMPACT_ATOMS: atom_id res chain seq x y z
N LYS A 1 19.93 -28.56 22.50
CA LYS A 1 19.83 -27.38 23.46
C LYS A 1 20.58 -26.13 22.97
N SER A 2 21.65 -26.24 22.15
CA SER A 2 22.43 -25.07 21.69
C SER A 2 21.77 -24.26 20.53
N TYR A 3 20.99 -24.90 19.67
CA TYR A 3 20.29 -24.24 18.56
C TYR A 3 19.21 -23.25 19.01
N TRP A 4 18.44 -23.60 20.06
CA TRP A 4 17.41 -22.75 20.65
C TRP A 4 17.98 -21.48 21.33
N LEU A 5 19.17 -21.59 21.92
CA LEU A 5 19.86 -20.45 22.54
C LEU A 5 20.45 -19.47 21.52
N CYS A 6 20.89 -19.96 20.35
CA CYS A 6 21.35 -19.10 19.25
C CYS A 6 20.22 -18.32 18.57
N ILE A 7 19.06 -18.97 18.33
CA ILE A 7 17.88 -18.32 17.74
C ILE A 7 17.35 -17.24 18.69
N ASN A 8 17.25 -17.52 19.98
CA ASN A 8 16.82 -16.54 20.99
C ASN A 8 17.78 -15.35 21.13
N ARG A 9 19.08 -15.56 21.08
CA ARG A 9 20.07 -14.45 21.15
C ARG A 9 20.05 -13.55 19.92
N ASN A 10 19.84 -14.08 18.73
CA ASN A 10 19.72 -13.27 17.52
C ASN A 10 18.38 -12.51 17.47
N LEU A 11 17.30 -13.12 17.92
CA LEU A 11 15.99 -12.46 18.04
C LEU A 11 16.03 -11.34 19.09
N MET A 12 16.65 -11.58 20.25
CA MET A 12 16.82 -10.58 21.30
C MET A 12 17.70 -9.41 20.84
N ARG A 13 18.83 -9.67 20.15
CA ARG A 13 19.65 -8.61 19.55
C ARG A 13 18.91 -7.78 18.50
N HIS A 14 18.08 -8.41 17.67
CA HIS A 14 17.29 -7.69 16.68
C HIS A 14 16.27 -6.75 17.34
N MET A 15 15.62 -7.20 18.38
CA MET A 15 14.69 -6.38 19.15
C MET A 15 15.40 -5.22 19.90
N GLU A 16 16.61 -5.43 20.39
CA GLU A 16 17.41 -4.36 21.03
C GLU A 16 17.65 -3.18 20.08
N PHE A 17 18.06 -3.40 18.84
CA PHE A 17 18.30 -2.34 17.87
C PHE A 17 17.03 -1.60 17.46
N VAL A 18 15.93 -2.33 17.27
CA VAL A 18 14.61 -1.74 17.00
C VAL A 18 14.20 -0.84 18.16
N TYR A 19 14.35 -1.32 19.39
CA TYR A 19 14.00 -0.56 20.59
C TYR A 19 14.89 0.69 20.76
N LEU A 20 16.20 0.57 20.54
CA LEU A 20 17.12 1.70 20.60
C LEU A 20 16.79 2.79 19.55
N PHE A 21 16.35 2.39 18.36
CA PHE A 21 15.90 3.34 17.35
C PHE A 21 14.63 4.07 17.80
N LEU A 22 13.63 3.33 18.31
CA LEU A 22 12.38 3.91 18.82
C LEU A 22 12.64 4.88 20.00
N MET A 23 13.56 4.57 20.90
CA MET A 23 13.91 5.44 22.03
C MET A 23 14.54 6.78 21.63
N ARG A 24 15.07 6.90 20.39
CA ARG A 24 15.57 8.18 19.85
C ARG A 24 14.44 9.11 19.39
N MET A 25 13.22 8.61 19.27
CA MET A 25 12.05 9.41 18.93
C MET A 25 11.53 10.09 20.21
N TYR A 26 11.80 11.38 20.36
CA TYR A 26 11.43 12.14 21.58
C TYR A 26 9.91 12.35 21.69
N ASN A 27 9.20 12.43 20.56
CA ASN A 27 7.76 12.61 20.56
C ASN A 27 7.05 11.27 20.74
N GLU A 28 6.37 11.09 21.86
CA GLU A 28 5.68 9.85 22.19
C GLU A 28 4.55 9.52 21.21
N ASN A 29 3.79 10.52 20.77
CA ASN A 29 2.70 10.36 19.80
C ASN A 29 3.20 9.90 18.43
N GLU A 30 4.43 10.25 18.10
CA GLU A 30 5.09 9.79 16.88
C GLU A 30 5.70 8.40 17.05
N ARG A 31 6.30 8.11 18.21
CA ARG A 31 6.95 6.83 18.50
C ARG A 31 5.95 5.67 18.60
N GLN A 32 4.85 5.87 19.30
CA GLN A 32 3.89 4.82 19.62
C GLN A 32 3.35 4.07 18.38
N PRO A 33 2.96 4.72 17.26
CA PRO A 33 2.55 4.03 16.04
C PRO A 33 3.62 3.10 15.48
N TYR A 34 4.88 3.55 15.44
CA TYR A 34 6.00 2.75 14.94
C TYR A 34 6.35 1.60 15.87
N GLU A 35 6.25 1.78 17.19
CA GLU A 35 6.42 0.73 18.18
C GLU A 35 5.40 -0.39 17.97
N VAL A 36 4.11 -0.05 17.89
CA VAL A 36 3.04 -1.01 17.65
C VAL A 36 3.24 -1.72 16.31
N GLN A 37 3.51 -0.97 15.22
CA GLN A 37 3.67 -1.56 13.90
C GLN A 37 4.91 -2.45 13.79
N SER A 38 6.04 -2.05 14.36
CA SER A 38 7.26 -2.85 14.32
C SER A 38 7.09 -4.18 15.07
N PHE A 39 6.43 -4.16 16.23
CA PHE A 39 6.15 -5.36 16.99
C PHE A 39 5.18 -6.30 16.27
N VAL A 40 4.04 -5.76 15.83
CA VAL A 40 2.97 -6.55 15.18
C VAL A 40 3.44 -7.14 13.84
N ASN A 41 4.28 -6.41 13.09
CA ASN A 41 4.77 -6.86 11.79
C ASN A 41 6.15 -7.53 11.86
N GLN A 42 6.76 -7.62 13.04
CA GLN A 42 8.11 -8.17 13.26
C GLN A 42 9.15 -7.52 12.35
N TRP A 43 9.12 -6.19 12.25
CA TRP A 43 10.04 -5.45 11.41
C TRP A 43 11.49 -5.61 11.85
N THR A 44 12.38 -5.72 10.88
CA THR A 44 13.81 -5.52 11.11
C THR A 44 14.08 -4.03 11.36
N LEU A 45 15.24 -3.70 11.94
CA LEU A 45 15.67 -2.32 12.09
C LEU A 45 15.64 -1.57 10.75
N LYS A 46 16.14 -2.20 9.68
CA LYS A 46 16.16 -1.60 8.33
C LYS A 46 14.75 -1.29 7.81
N GLU A 47 13.80 -2.16 8.06
CA GLU A 47 12.39 -1.91 7.66
C GLU A 47 11.76 -0.82 8.52
N LEU A 48 12.01 -0.81 9.83
CA LEU A 48 11.54 0.27 10.70
C LEU A 48 12.10 1.64 10.26
N GLU A 49 13.40 1.72 9.99
CA GLU A 49 14.06 2.94 9.49
C GLU A 49 13.44 3.40 8.16
N ARG A 50 13.21 2.46 7.24
CA ARG A 50 12.56 2.75 5.96
C ARG A 50 11.15 3.29 6.16
N GLN A 51 10.33 2.63 6.96
CA GLN A 51 8.95 3.04 7.22
C GLN A 51 8.89 4.39 7.94
N PHE A 52 9.81 4.64 8.86
CA PHE A 52 9.94 5.94 9.53
C PHE A 52 10.34 7.04 8.55
N ASN A 53 11.39 6.83 7.76
CA ASN A 53 11.88 7.81 6.79
C ASN A 53 10.86 8.09 5.68
N SER A 54 10.05 7.10 5.32
CA SER A 54 8.96 7.25 4.33
C SER A 54 7.67 7.83 4.92
N GLY A 55 7.65 8.23 6.19
CA GLY A 55 6.49 8.85 6.82
C GLY A 55 5.26 7.94 6.85
N LEU A 56 5.42 6.67 7.22
CA LEU A 56 4.32 5.70 7.20
C LEU A 56 3.11 6.18 7.99
N PHE A 57 3.34 6.71 9.19
CA PHE A 57 2.24 7.18 10.05
C PHE A 57 1.46 8.31 9.38
N GLU A 58 2.16 9.28 8.84
CA GLU A 58 1.59 10.43 8.15
C GLU A 58 0.78 9.99 6.93
N ARG A 59 1.31 9.08 6.11
CA ARG A 59 0.61 8.53 4.93
C ARG A 59 -0.65 7.75 5.29
N LEU A 60 -0.62 6.98 6.37
CA LEU A 60 -1.80 6.29 6.88
C LEU A 60 -2.82 7.25 7.48
N ALA A 61 -2.35 8.31 8.12
CA ALA A 61 -3.19 9.34 8.75
C ALA A 61 -3.93 10.20 7.71
N LEU A 62 -3.31 10.49 6.55
CA LEU A 62 -3.89 11.31 5.48
C LEU A 62 -5.23 10.77 4.93
N SER A 63 -5.50 9.48 5.09
CA SER A 63 -6.76 8.84 4.66
C SER A 63 -7.81 8.76 5.77
N LYS A 64 -7.55 9.30 6.97
CA LYS A 64 -8.40 9.11 8.15
C LYS A 64 -8.86 10.44 8.75
N ASN A 65 -9.99 10.38 9.45
CA ASN A 65 -10.45 11.49 10.29
C ASN A 65 -9.68 11.52 11.63
N LYS A 66 -9.93 12.56 12.46
CA LYS A 66 -9.22 12.78 13.73
C LYS A 66 -9.27 11.57 14.69
N GLU A 67 -10.43 10.92 14.79
CA GLU A 67 -10.62 9.74 15.64
C GLU A 67 -9.84 8.54 15.11
N GLY A 68 -9.87 8.32 13.78
CA GLY A 68 -9.10 7.27 13.11
C GLY A 68 -7.58 7.47 13.23
N ILE A 69 -7.10 8.70 13.28
CA ILE A 69 -5.67 9.01 13.53
C ILE A 69 -5.27 8.61 14.96
N LEU A 70 -6.12 8.92 15.95
CA LEU A 70 -5.88 8.52 17.35
C LEU A 70 -5.90 7.00 17.53
N GLU A 71 -6.79 6.31 16.84
CA GLU A 71 -6.82 4.83 16.83
C GLU A 71 -5.58 4.24 16.16
N LEU A 72 -5.18 4.78 15.01
CA LEU A 72 -3.95 4.40 14.32
C LEU A 72 -2.71 4.56 15.22
N ALA A 73 -2.61 5.67 15.96
CA ALA A 73 -1.53 5.90 16.89
C ALA A 73 -1.47 4.84 18.00
N LYS A 74 -2.62 4.44 18.53
CA LYS A 74 -2.69 3.50 19.67
C LYS A 74 -2.61 2.03 19.27
N LYS A 75 -3.24 1.64 18.17
CA LYS A 75 -3.43 0.23 17.78
C LYS A 75 -2.66 -0.18 16.52
N GLY A 76 -2.03 0.80 15.84
CA GLY A 76 -1.44 0.58 14.52
C GLY A 76 -2.50 0.44 13.43
N GLN A 77 -2.08 0.04 12.24
CA GLN A 77 -2.98 -0.15 11.09
C GLN A 77 -3.88 -1.37 11.33
N ILE A 78 -5.18 -1.13 11.44
CA ILE A 78 -6.23 -2.15 11.47
C ILE A 78 -6.81 -2.24 10.06
N ILE A 79 -6.82 -3.43 9.48
CA ILE A 79 -7.40 -3.71 8.17
C ILE A 79 -8.75 -4.39 8.40
N ALA A 80 -9.83 -3.61 8.28
CA ALA A 80 -11.21 -4.11 8.41
C ALA A 80 -11.99 -3.99 7.11
N LYS A 81 -11.63 -3.07 6.23
CA LYS A 81 -12.30 -2.80 4.95
C LYS A 81 -11.27 -2.44 3.86
N ALA A 82 -11.72 -2.46 2.61
CA ALA A 82 -10.90 -2.20 1.42
C ALA A 82 -10.07 -0.90 1.51
N GLN A 83 -10.64 0.17 2.03
CA GLN A 83 -9.95 1.45 2.18
C GLN A 83 -8.75 1.40 3.14
N ASP A 84 -8.73 0.46 4.08
CA ASP A 84 -7.68 0.37 5.09
C ASP A 84 -6.36 -0.19 4.55
N VAL A 85 -6.36 -0.81 3.36
CA VAL A 85 -5.14 -1.28 2.69
C VAL A 85 -4.44 -0.19 1.89
N LEU A 86 -5.10 0.95 1.66
CA LEU A 86 -4.56 2.04 0.86
C LEU A 86 -3.57 2.87 1.66
N LYS A 87 -2.47 3.22 1.02
CA LYS A 87 -1.52 4.25 1.46
C LYS A 87 -1.50 5.36 0.41
N GLU A 88 -1.39 6.59 0.85
CA GLU A 88 -1.44 7.75 -0.02
C GLU A 88 -0.31 8.73 0.32
N PRO A 89 0.74 8.82 -0.49
CA PRO A 89 1.07 7.97 -1.62
C PRO A 89 1.71 6.63 -1.24
N LEU A 90 1.77 5.69 -2.19
CA LEU A 90 2.69 4.56 -2.12
C LEU A 90 4.11 5.04 -2.42
N ILE A 91 5.10 4.61 -1.63
CA ILE A 91 6.50 5.01 -1.79
C ILE A 91 7.30 3.85 -2.41
N LEU A 92 7.77 4.05 -3.63
CA LEU A 92 8.41 3.05 -4.45
C LEU A 92 9.89 3.37 -4.73
N GLU A 93 10.57 4.07 -3.82
CA GLU A 93 11.97 4.49 -3.93
C GLU A 93 12.93 3.30 -4.12
N PHE A 94 12.56 2.15 -3.57
CA PHE A 94 13.34 0.92 -3.67
C PHE A 94 13.40 0.33 -5.09
N LEU A 95 12.59 0.83 -6.02
CA LEU A 95 12.64 0.42 -7.42
C LEU A 95 13.87 0.98 -8.14
N GLY A 96 14.53 2.02 -7.59
CA GLY A 96 15.67 2.68 -8.19
C GLY A 96 15.35 3.43 -9.48
N LEU A 97 14.09 3.80 -9.68
CA LEU A 97 13.66 4.62 -10.82
C LEU A 97 13.89 6.09 -10.49
N GLU A 98 14.74 6.74 -11.27
CA GLU A 98 15.03 8.17 -11.09
C GLU A 98 13.82 9.03 -11.50
N GLU A 99 13.57 10.11 -10.75
CA GLU A 99 12.42 11.00 -10.98
C GLU A 99 12.43 11.71 -12.34
N LYS A 100 13.62 11.88 -12.92
CA LYS A 100 13.83 12.64 -14.17
C LYS A 100 13.82 11.76 -15.43
N ILE A 101 13.81 10.46 -15.31
CA ILE A 101 13.81 9.54 -16.44
C ILE A 101 12.37 9.19 -16.77
N GLU A 102 11.97 9.39 -18.01
CA GLU A 102 10.71 8.86 -18.54
C GLU A 102 10.84 7.33 -18.65
N TYR A 103 10.03 6.61 -17.91
CA TYR A 103 9.91 5.15 -18.00
C TYR A 103 8.50 4.78 -18.45
N SER A 104 8.39 3.64 -19.11
CA SER A 104 7.12 3.06 -19.55
C SER A 104 6.40 2.31 -18.40
N GLU A 105 5.12 2.03 -18.59
CA GLU A 105 4.35 1.18 -17.66
C GLU A 105 4.98 -0.21 -17.53
N ASN A 106 5.49 -0.79 -18.63
CA ASN A 106 6.20 -2.07 -18.63
C ASN A 106 7.51 -2.04 -17.82
N GLU A 107 8.25 -0.93 -17.86
CA GLU A 107 9.48 -0.77 -17.05
C GLU A 107 9.14 -0.63 -15.57
N LEU A 108 8.12 0.15 -15.22
CA LEU A 108 7.61 0.24 -13.85
C LEU A 108 7.17 -1.12 -13.33
N GLU A 109 6.36 -1.83 -14.09
CA GLU A 109 5.89 -3.17 -13.75
C GLU A 109 7.06 -4.15 -13.56
N SER A 110 8.03 -4.15 -14.48
CA SER A 110 9.22 -5.00 -14.38
C SER A 110 10.07 -4.67 -13.16
N ALA A 111 10.22 -3.39 -12.82
CA ALA A 111 10.92 -2.96 -11.62
C ALA A 111 10.19 -3.44 -10.34
N ILE A 112 8.86 -3.36 -10.31
CA ILE A 112 8.05 -3.90 -9.20
C ILE A 112 8.25 -5.40 -9.06
N ILE A 113 8.19 -6.16 -10.15
CA ILE A 113 8.39 -7.62 -10.12
C ILE A 113 9.79 -7.98 -9.62
N ASN A 114 10.82 -7.27 -10.07
CA ASN A 114 12.20 -7.49 -9.63
C ASN A 114 12.41 -7.19 -8.13
N GLN A 115 11.53 -6.41 -7.52
CA GLN A 115 11.55 -6.04 -6.10
C GLN A 115 10.24 -6.40 -5.39
N ILE A 116 9.59 -7.49 -5.83
CA ILE A 116 8.24 -7.87 -5.38
C ILE A 116 8.13 -8.02 -3.87
N GLU A 117 9.17 -8.50 -3.20
CA GLU A 117 9.18 -8.62 -1.74
C GLU A 117 9.03 -7.26 -1.06
N LYS A 118 9.77 -6.25 -1.54
CA LYS A 118 9.68 -4.88 -1.01
C LYS A 118 8.35 -4.23 -1.35
N PHE A 119 7.82 -4.51 -2.55
CA PHE A 119 6.52 -4.02 -2.95
C PHE A 119 5.40 -4.59 -2.08
N ILE A 120 5.43 -5.88 -1.76
CA ILE A 120 4.47 -6.50 -0.84
C ILE A 120 4.58 -5.89 0.57
N LEU A 121 5.79 -5.63 1.06
CA LEU A 121 5.99 -4.93 2.33
C LEU A 121 5.42 -3.51 2.30
N GLU A 122 5.58 -2.81 1.17
CA GLU A 122 4.97 -1.49 0.99
C GLU A 122 3.45 -1.57 0.89
N LEU A 123 2.87 -2.53 0.20
CA LEU A 123 1.42 -2.74 0.19
C LEU A 123 0.87 -2.97 1.61
N GLY A 124 1.58 -3.76 2.43
CA GLY A 124 1.24 -4.00 3.83
C GLY A 124 0.80 -5.42 4.11
N LYS A 125 0.03 -5.60 5.19
CA LYS A 125 -0.34 -6.93 5.70
C LYS A 125 -1.30 -7.70 4.81
N GLY A 126 -1.05 -9.00 4.78
CA GLY A 126 -2.00 -9.98 4.24
C GLY A 126 -1.94 -10.16 2.73
N PHE A 127 -1.05 -9.46 2.03
CA PHE A 127 -0.91 -9.57 0.59
C PHE A 127 -0.11 -10.80 0.17
N PHE A 128 -0.62 -11.50 -0.85
CA PHE A 128 0.04 -12.58 -1.56
C PHE A 128 0.03 -12.25 -3.04
N PHE A 129 1.14 -12.43 -3.71
CA PHE A 129 1.25 -12.22 -5.15
C PHE A 129 0.61 -13.38 -5.91
N GLY A 130 -0.39 -13.08 -6.74
CA GLY A 130 -1.13 -14.04 -7.54
C GLY A 130 -0.60 -14.14 -8.97
N GLY A 131 -0.15 -13.03 -9.56
CA GLY A 131 0.35 -13.06 -10.92
C GLY A 131 0.62 -11.69 -11.52
N ARG A 132 1.37 -11.71 -12.62
CA ARG A 132 1.70 -10.57 -13.48
C ARG A 132 1.02 -10.75 -14.83
N GLN A 133 0.48 -9.67 -15.42
CA GLN A 133 -0.15 -9.66 -16.76
C GLN A 133 -1.15 -10.80 -16.92
N VAL A 134 -1.99 -10.96 -15.87
CA VAL A 134 -2.96 -12.06 -15.85
C VAL A 134 -4.02 -11.82 -16.89
N ARG A 135 -4.03 -12.72 -17.90
CA ARG A 135 -4.93 -12.64 -19.03
C ARG A 135 -6.25 -13.32 -18.71
N PHE A 136 -7.34 -12.66 -19.06
CA PHE A 136 -8.65 -13.28 -19.18
C PHE A 136 -9.29 -12.93 -20.53
N THR A 137 -10.28 -13.72 -20.93
CA THR A 137 -11.00 -13.54 -22.20
C THR A 137 -12.48 -13.40 -21.89
N PHE A 138 -13.09 -12.34 -22.40
CA PHE A 138 -14.51 -12.11 -22.28
C PHE A 138 -15.04 -11.60 -23.64
N ASP A 139 -16.08 -12.22 -24.15
CA ASP A 139 -16.70 -11.90 -25.44
C ASP A 139 -15.68 -11.83 -26.59
N GLU A 140 -14.82 -12.88 -26.69
CA GLU A 140 -13.75 -13.02 -27.70
C GLU A 140 -12.60 -11.99 -27.56
N GLU A 141 -12.74 -10.99 -26.72
CA GLU A 141 -11.72 -9.98 -26.43
C GLU A 141 -10.78 -10.40 -25.29
N HIS A 142 -9.53 -9.99 -25.40
CA HIS A 142 -8.48 -10.35 -24.46
C HIS A 142 -8.05 -9.16 -23.62
N TYR A 143 -8.13 -9.34 -22.32
CA TYR A 143 -7.76 -8.34 -21.33
C TYR A 143 -6.62 -8.84 -20.45
N ARG A 144 -5.87 -7.93 -19.85
CA ARG A 144 -4.78 -8.27 -18.94
C ARG A 144 -4.79 -7.32 -17.75
N VAL A 145 -4.71 -7.90 -16.56
CA VAL A 145 -4.49 -7.17 -15.32
C VAL A 145 -3.00 -7.13 -15.06
N ASP A 146 -2.43 -5.95 -14.81
CA ASP A 146 -0.97 -5.80 -14.64
C ASP A 146 -0.45 -6.65 -13.50
N LEU A 147 -1.03 -6.50 -12.29
CA LEU A 147 -0.65 -7.27 -11.11
C LEU A 147 -1.90 -7.74 -10.36
N VAL A 148 -1.93 -9.01 -10.05
CA VAL A 148 -2.97 -9.63 -9.23
C VAL A 148 -2.40 -10.04 -7.90
N PHE A 149 -3.06 -9.63 -6.82
CA PHE A 149 -2.78 -10.04 -5.45
C PHE A 149 -4.01 -10.65 -4.82
N TYR A 150 -3.81 -11.37 -3.74
CA TYR A 150 -4.85 -11.79 -2.82
C TYR A 150 -4.56 -11.24 -1.43
N ASN A 151 -5.54 -10.66 -0.76
CA ASN A 151 -5.39 -10.23 0.62
C ASN A 151 -6.13 -11.18 1.55
N ARG A 152 -5.37 -11.95 2.35
CA ARG A 152 -5.94 -12.97 3.25
C ARG A 152 -6.73 -12.39 4.42
N ILE A 153 -6.47 -11.15 4.82
CA ILE A 153 -7.19 -10.52 5.94
C ILE A 153 -8.58 -10.10 5.48
N LEU A 154 -8.63 -9.50 4.28
CA LEU A 154 -9.88 -9.10 3.63
C LEU A 154 -10.54 -10.25 2.88
N GLN A 155 -9.87 -11.39 2.70
CA GLN A 155 -10.36 -12.54 1.94
C GLN A 155 -10.89 -12.16 0.55
N CYS A 156 -10.10 -11.41 -0.21
CA CYS A 156 -10.47 -10.94 -1.54
C CYS A 156 -9.29 -10.80 -2.47
N PHE A 157 -9.57 -10.82 -3.78
CA PHE A 157 -8.61 -10.43 -4.80
C PHE A 157 -8.36 -8.91 -4.74
N VAL A 158 -7.13 -8.52 -5.03
CA VAL A 158 -6.72 -7.12 -5.19
C VAL A 158 -6.01 -6.98 -6.52
N LEU A 159 -6.66 -6.26 -7.44
CA LEU A 159 -6.16 -6.02 -8.79
C LEU A 159 -5.46 -4.67 -8.82
N LEU A 160 -4.24 -4.63 -9.33
CA LEU A 160 -3.50 -3.40 -9.54
C LEU A 160 -3.31 -3.13 -11.03
N ASP A 161 -3.58 -1.90 -11.42
CA ASP A 161 -3.30 -1.36 -12.74
C ASP A 161 -2.33 -0.17 -12.59
N LEU A 162 -1.29 -0.13 -13.42
CA LEU A 162 -0.18 0.82 -13.30
C LEU A 162 -0.29 1.88 -14.39
N LYS A 163 -0.28 3.16 -14.00
CA LYS A 163 -0.32 4.30 -14.93
C LYS A 163 0.82 5.26 -14.65
N ILE A 164 1.65 5.51 -15.65
CA ILE A 164 2.75 6.47 -15.54
C ILE A 164 2.29 7.93 -15.71
N GLY A 165 1.10 8.15 -16.24
CA GLY A 165 0.52 9.45 -16.52
C GLY A 165 -0.58 9.88 -15.56
N LYS A 166 -1.44 10.75 -16.06
CA LYS A 166 -2.66 11.18 -15.38
C LYS A 166 -3.73 10.13 -15.53
N LEU A 167 -4.48 9.92 -14.45
CA LEU A 167 -5.65 9.06 -14.44
C LEU A 167 -6.72 9.57 -15.44
N THR A 168 -7.29 8.66 -16.23
CA THR A 168 -8.38 8.92 -17.17
C THR A 168 -9.66 8.20 -16.76
N HIS A 169 -10.80 8.61 -17.34
CA HIS A 169 -12.07 7.89 -17.13
C HIS A 169 -12.05 6.48 -17.76
N GLN A 170 -11.24 6.28 -18.79
CA GLN A 170 -11.05 4.97 -19.42
C GLN A 170 -10.38 3.99 -18.48
N ASP A 171 -9.36 4.43 -17.72
CA ASP A 171 -8.68 3.59 -16.72
C ASP A 171 -9.64 3.13 -15.62
N LEU A 172 -10.54 4.03 -15.19
CA LEU A 172 -11.57 3.70 -14.20
C LEU A 172 -12.59 2.69 -14.76
N GLY A 173 -13.03 2.88 -16.01
CA GLY A 173 -13.92 1.93 -16.69
C GLY A 173 -13.29 0.57 -16.90
N GLN A 174 -12.01 0.52 -17.28
CA GLN A 174 -11.24 -0.70 -17.42
C GLN A 174 -11.13 -1.45 -16.07
N MET A 175 -10.77 -0.76 -15.01
CA MET A 175 -10.70 -1.35 -13.67
C MET A 175 -12.08 -1.87 -13.21
N GLN A 176 -13.16 -1.12 -13.48
CA GLN A 176 -14.53 -1.59 -13.17
C GLN A 176 -14.86 -2.91 -13.87
N MET A 177 -14.48 -3.04 -15.14
CA MET A 177 -14.65 -4.29 -15.90
C MET A 177 -13.84 -5.42 -15.27
N TYR A 178 -12.57 -5.19 -14.90
CA TYR A 178 -11.72 -6.18 -14.26
C TYR A 178 -12.30 -6.66 -12.92
N VAL A 179 -12.70 -5.76 -12.05
CA VAL A 179 -13.34 -6.08 -10.77
C VAL A 179 -14.61 -6.88 -10.99
N ASN A 180 -15.47 -6.45 -11.92
CA ASN A 180 -16.70 -7.16 -12.25
C ASN A 180 -16.45 -8.57 -12.79
N TYR A 181 -15.39 -8.77 -13.61
CA TYR A 181 -15.01 -10.08 -14.12
C TYR A 181 -14.59 -11.01 -12.99
N TYR A 182 -13.69 -10.54 -12.12
CA TYR A 182 -13.22 -11.31 -10.98
C TYR A 182 -14.36 -11.68 -10.01
N ASP A 183 -15.26 -10.74 -9.73
CA ASP A 183 -16.41 -10.99 -8.86
C ASP A 183 -17.39 -12.01 -9.41
N ARG A 184 -17.49 -12.14 -10.74
CA ARG A 184 -18.44 -13.05 -11.38
C ARG A 184 -17.85 -14.42 -11.70
N PHE A 185 -16.55 -14.50 -12.01
CA PHE A 185 -15.96 -15.70 -12.61
C PHE A 185 -14.76 -16.27 -11.85
N GLU A 186 -14.04 -15.46 -11.06
CA GLU A 186 -12.79 -15.87 -10.41
C GLU A 186 -12.93 -16.09 -8.91
N LYS A 187 -13.66 -15.23 -8.20
CA LYS A 187 -13.80 -15.35 -6.76
C LYS A 187 -14.77 -16.47 -6.36
N SER A 188 -14.49 -17.11 -5.22
CA SER A 188 -15.38 -18.06 -4.57
C SER A 188 -16.54 -17.35 -3.86
N GLU A 189 -17.64 -18.07 -3.60
CA GLU A 189 -18.82 -17.52 -2.92
C GLU A 189 -18.52 -16.96 -1.52
N ASN A 190 -17.56 -17.58 -0.82
CA ASN A 190 -17.16 -17.17 0.54
C ASN A 190 -16.15 -16.01 0.57
N GLU A 191 -15.70 -15.52 -0.57
CA GLU A 191 -14.76 -14.40 -0.66
C GLU A 191 -15.50 -13.07 -0.75
N ASN A 192 -14.88 -12.05 -0.17
CA ASN A 192 -15.39 -10.69 -0.25
C ASN A 192 -15.21 -10.10 -1.66
N PRO A 193 -15.93 -9.03 -1.99
CA PRO A 193 -15.80 -8.36 -3.28
C PRO A 193 -14.36 -7.98 -3.61
N THR A 194 -13.98 -8.17 -4.86
CA THR A 194 -12.66 -7.84 -5.41
C THR A 194 -12.37 -6.34 -5.27
N ILE A 195 -11.13 -6.01 -4.94
CA ILE A 195 -10.65 -4.63 -4.84
C ILE A 195 -9.83 -4.30 -6.09
N GLY A 196 -10.14 -3.19 -6.76
CA GLY A 196 -9.33 -2.62 -7.82
C GLY A 196 -8.56 -1.39 -7.34
N ILE A 197 -7.27 -1.32 -7.61
CA ILE A 197 -6.41 -0.18 -7.27
C ILE A 197 -5.70 0.28 -8.53
N ILE A 198 -5.88 1.55 -8.90
CA ILE A 198 -5.11 2.18 -9.98
C ILE A 198 -4.00 3.01 -9.34
N LEU A 199 -2.76 2.63 -9.60
CA LEU A 199 -1.58 3.38 -9.17
C LEU A 199 -1.20 4.36 -10.28
N CYS A 200 -1.20 5.66 -9.98
CA CYS A 200 -0.90 6.71 -10.96
C CYS A 200 0.03 7.77 -10.38
N LYS A 201 0.79 8.47 -11.24
CA LYS A 201 1.62 9.62 -10.80
C LYS A 201 0.76 10.80 -10.37
N ASP A 202 -0.36 11.02 -11.08
CA ASP A 202 -1.25 12.12 -10.78
C ASP A 202 -2.71 11.68 -10.86
N LYS A 203 -3.47 12.00 -9.81
CA LYS A 203 -4.91 11.67 -9.75
C LYS A 203 -5.76 12.93 -9.68
N ASN A 204 -6.91 12.85 -10.32
CA ASN A 204 -7.93 13.88 -10.26
C ASN A 204 -9.11 13.37 -9.43
N LYS A 205 -9.28 13.88 -8.21
CA LYS A 205 -10.35 13.48 -7.30
C LYS A 205 -11.74 13.69 -7.92
N SER A 206 -11.96 14.82 -8.56
CA SER A 206 -13.24 15.14 -9.21
C SER A 206 -13.57 14.17 -10.35
N LEU A 207 -12.57 13.73 -11.11
CA LEU A 207 -12.75 12.71 -12.14
C LEU A 207 -13.20 11.37 -11.55
N VAL A 208 -12.56 10.94 -10.46
CA VAL A 208 -12.92 9.70 -9.76
C VAL A 208 -14.34 9.78 -9.23
N GLU A 209 -14.70 10.88 -8.57
CA GLU A 209 -16.04 11.09 -7.98
C GLU A 209 -17.17 11.14 -9.01
N ILE A 210 -16.92 11.72 -10.20
CA ILE A 210 -17.95 11.78 -11.26
C ILE A 210 -18.05 10.48 -12.07
N THR A 211 -16.96 9.71 -12.17
CA THR A 211 -16.90 8.50 -12.99
C THR A 211 -17.40 7.27 -12.23
N LEU A 212 -17.02 7.13 -10.96
CA LEU A 212 -17.43 5.98 -10.16
C LEU A 212 -18.80 6.20 -9.50
N PRO A 213 -19.58 5.14 -9.28
CA PRO A 213 -20.85 5.22 -8.55
C PRO A 213 -20.66 5.80 -7.14
N LYS A 214 -21.66 6.54 -6.63
CA LYS A 214 -21.61 7.12 -5.27
C LYS A 214 -21.42 6.11 -4.15
N ASN A 215 -21.85 4.88 -4.36
CA ASN A 215 -21.70 3.75 -3.43
C ASN A 215 -20.47 2.89 -3.74
N ASN A 216 -19.52 3.39 -4.55
CA ASN A 216 -18.29 2.66 -4.85
C ASN A 216 -17.48 2.39 -3.58
N ASN A 217 -17.16 1.13 -3.35
CA ASN A 217 -16.35 0.65 -2.22
C ASN A 217 -15.31 -0.40 -2.64
N GLN A 218 -15.10 -0.57 -3.95
CA GLN A 218 -14.22 -1.58 -4.52
C GLN A 218 -13.07 -0.97 -5.33
N ILE A 219 -13.28 0.16 -6.01
CA ILE A 219 -12.27 0.76 -6.89
C ILE A 219 -11.68 1.99 -6.23
N PHE A 220 -10.36 1.98 -6.15
CA PHE A 220 -9.58 3.03 -5.53
C PHE A 220 -8.47 3.50 -6.45
N THR A 221 -8.02 4.72 -6.23
CA THR A 221 -6.86 5.28 -6.89
C THR A 221 -5.86 5.72 -5.84
N SER A 222 -4.58 5.43 -6.04
CA SER A 222 -3.51 5.89 -5.17
C SER A 222 -2.38 6.50 -5.99
N LYS A 223 -1.82 7.60 -5.49
CA LYS A 223 -0.57 8.12 -6.04
C LYS A 223 0.60 7.24 -5.62
N TYR A 224 1.59 7.15 -6.50
CA TYR A 224 2.88 6.59 -6.13
C TYR A 224 4.00 7.62 -6.34
N GLN A 225 5.08 7.46 -5.59
CA GLN A 225 6.29 8.24 -5.72
C GLN A 225 7.50 7.31 -5.76
N THR A 226 8.41 7.56 -6.71
CA THR A 226 9.64 6.77 -6.88
C THR A 226 10.84 7.39 -6.16
N VAL A 227 10.65 8.54 -5.54
CA VAL A 227 11.64 9.24 -4.71
C VAL A 227 11.08 9.37 -3.30
N LEU A 228 11.93 9.22 -2.31
CA LEU A 228 11.55 9.37 -0.92
C LEU A 228 11.32 10.85 -0.61
N PRO A 229 10.09 11.28 -0.31
CA PRO A 229 9.84 12.65 0.10
C PRO A 229 10.41 12.90 1.49
N SER A 230 10.63 14.17 1.83
CA SER A 230 11.03 14.51 3.18
C SER A 230 9.88 14.30 4.17
N LYS A 231 10.20 13.93 5.40
CA LYS A 231 9.20 13.76 6.46
C LYS A 231 8.46 15.06 6.75
N GLU A 232 9.16 16.18 6.65
CA GLU A 232 8.64 17.53 6.82
C GLU A 232 7.53 17.85 5.81
N ASP A 233 7.63 17.34 4.59
CA ASP A 233 6.61 17.55 3.56
C ASP A 233 5.32 16.80 3.89
N PHE A 234 5.42 15.58 4.41
CA PHE A 234 4.25 14.85 4.90
C PHE A 234 3.60 15.51 6.13
N GLN A 235 4.41 16.00 7.06
CA GLN A 235 3.89 16.70 8.23
C GLN A 235 3.15 18.00 7.85
N LYS A 236 3.67 18.75 6.88
CA LYS A 236 2.97 19.93 6.34
C LYS A 236 1.64 19.55 5.71
N LEU A 237 1.59 18.49 4.92
CA LEU A 237 0.36 17.99 4.30
C LEU A 237 -0.67 17.56 5.35
N LEU A 238 -0.24 16.84 6.37
CA LEU A 238 -1.11 16.40 7.45
C LEU A 238 -1.67 17.59 8.23
N ASN A 239 -0.82 18.56 8.59
CA ASN A 239 -1.22 19.77 9.31
C ASN A 239 -2.18 20.64 8.48
N SER A 240 -2.05 20.67 7.15
CA SER A 240 -2.97 21.41 6.28
C SER A 240 -4.36 20.77 6.15
N GLN A 241 -4.52 19.52 6.53
CA GLN A 241 -5.80 18.79 6.48
C GLN A 241 -6.49 18.70 7.85
N LEU A 242 -5.78 18.99 8.94
CA LEU A 242 -6.37 19.08 10.27
C LEU A 242 -6.86 20.50 10.48
N PRO A 243 -8.19 20.78 10.54
CA PRO A 243 -8.69 22.08 10.98
C PRO A 243 -8.26 22.32 12.42
N GLU A 244 -7.94 23.56 12.72
CA GLU A 244 -7.60 24.05 14.08
C GLU A 244 -8.63 23.66 15.15
#